data_56712b8a8775449491c729189e4fab07
#
_entry.id   56712b8a8775449491c729189e4fab07
#
_cell.length_a   1.000
_cell.length_b   1.000
_cell.length_c   1.000
_cell.angle_alpha   90.00
_cell.angle_beta   90.00
_cell.angle_gamma   90.00
#
_symmetry.space_group_name_H-M   'P 1'
#
loop_
_entity.id
_entity.type
_entity.pdbx_description
1 polymer ?
#
loop_
_entity_poly.entity_id
_entity_poly.type
_entity_poly.pdbx_seq_one_letter_code
_entity_poly.pdbx_strand_id
1 'polypeptide(L)' 'MDSRTRIIEILEEYVHKRKDREVMKIYLTDHPGSLERIAEECEIDVSTVKRVINRCSWVYKYLPESDPRLNRK' A
#
# COMPACT_ATOMS: atom_id res chain seq x y z
N MET A 1 11.07 -6.64 15.18
CA MET A 1 9.75 -6.33 14.57
C MET A 1 9.81 -6.59 13.09
N ASP A 2 8.85 -7.28 12.54
CA ASP A 2 8.95 -7.58 11.13
C ASP A 2 8.45 -6.39 10.30
N SER A 3 8.86 -6.37 9.02
CA SER A 3 8.56 -5.23 8.16
C SER A 3 7.07 -5.08 7.91
N ARG A 4 6.35 -6.19 7.88
CA ARG A 4 4.92 -6.14 7.64
C ARG A 4 4.19 -5.36 8.73
N THR A 5 4.52 -5.66 9.97
CA THR A 5 3.92 -4.96 11.11
C THR A 5 4.27 -3.47 11.05
N ARG A 6 5.51 -3.17 10.71
CA ARG A 6 5.95 -1.79 10.64
C ARG A 6 5.21 -1.02 9.54
N ILE A 7 5.02 -1.67 8.39
CA ILE A 7 4.28 -1.05 7.30
C ILE A 7 2.85 -0.74 7.73
N ILE A 8 2.21 -1.69 8.38
CA ILE A 8 0.82 -1.49 8.82
C ILE A 8 0.75 -0.34 9.81
N GLU A 9 1.68 -0.26 10.74
CA GLU A 9 1.70 0.83 11.72
C GLU A 9 1.82 2.19 11.04
N ILE A 10 2.71 2.28 10.06
CA ILE A 10 2.92 3.54 9.35
C ILE A 10 1.65 3.92 8.60
N LEU A 11 1.02 2.96 7.95
CA LEU A 11 -0.20 3.25 7.23
C LEU A 11 -1.30 3.73 8.16
N GLU A 12 -1.41 3.12 9.32
CA GLU A 12 -2.43 3.53 10.29
C GLU A 12 -2.17 4.92 10.84
N GLU A 13 -0.93 5.29 10.95
CA GLU A 13 -0.58 6.58 11.50
C GLU A 13 -0.72 7.70 10.48
N TYR A 14 -0.34 7.46 9.23
CA TYR A 14 -0.23 8.52 8.23
C TYR A 14 -1.34 8.50 7.18
N VAL A 15 -1.98 7.38 6.96
CA VAL A 15 -3.05 7.28 5.96
C VAL A 15 -4.37 7.17 6.68
N HIS A 16 -5.15 8.24 6.65
CA HIS A 16 -6.35 8.31 7.46
C HIS A 16 -7.60 7.78 6.77
N LYS A 17 -7.63 7.79 5.45
CA LYS A 17 -8.78 7.28 4.73
C LYS A 17 -8.74 5.76 4.73
N ARG A 18 -9.82 5.16 5.17
CA ARG A 18 -9.89 3.73 5.34
C ARG A 18 -9.63 2.97 4.05
N LYS A 19 -10.27 3.40 2.96
CA LYS A 19 -10.08 2.71 1.67
C LYS A 19 -8.65 2.84 1.18
N ASP A 20 -8.08 4.02 1.31
CA ASP A 20 -6.69 4.22 0.91
C ASP A 20 -5.77 3.30 1.69
N ARG A 21 -6.02 3.21 3.00
CA ARG A 21 -5.20 2.37 3.87
C ARG A 21 -5.29 0.90 3.48
N GLU A 22 -6.49 0.43 3.15
CA GLU A 22 -6.67 -0.96 2.76
C GLU A 22 -5.94 -1.27 1.47
N VAL A 23 -6.05 -0.37 0.48
CA VAL A 23 -5.36 -0.56 -0.78
C VAL A 23 -3.86 -0.63 -0.58
N MET A 24 -3.31 0.32 0.17
CA MET A 24 -1.87 0.36 0.38
C MET A 24 -1.39 -0.82 1.20
N LYS A 25 -2.19 -1.26 2.17
CA LYS A 25 -1.83 -2.41 2.98
C LYS A 25 -1.68 -3.65 2.11
N ILE A 26 -2.65 -3.91 1.25
CA ILE A 26 -2.59 -5.08 0.38
C ILE A 26 -1.41 -4.94 -0.58
N TYR A 27 -1.26 -3.75 -1.15
CA TYR A 27 -0.21 -3.52 -2.14
C TYR A 27 1.18 -3.75 -1.55
N LEU A 28 1.40 -3.30 -0.33
CA LEU A 28 2.73 -3.32 0.26
C LEU A 28 3.01 -4.58 1.07
N THR A 29 2.00 -5.26 1.59
CA THR A 29 2.24 -6.42 2.44
C THR A 29 1.94 -7.74 1.76
N ASP A 30 0.90 -7.81 0.95
CA ASP A 30 0.51 -9.06 0.32
C ASP A 30 1.16 -9.28 -1.03
N HIS A 31 1.66 -8.22 -1.65
CA HIS A 31 2.36 -8.30 -2.94
C HIS A 31 1.51 -9.06 -3.97
N PRO A 32 0.29 -8.61 -4.22
CA PRO A 32 -0.56 -9.29 -5.20
C PRO A 32 0.06 -9.19 -6.59
N GLY A 33 -0.26 -10.14 -7.43
CA GLY A 33 0.32 -10.18 -8.77
C GLY A 33 -0.18 -9.08 -9.69
N SER A 34 -1.33 -8.48 -9.39
CA SER A 34 -1.89 -7.44 -10.25
C SER A 34 -2.70 -6.47 -9.42
N LEU A 35 -2.91 -5.28 -9.98
CA LEU A 35 -3.76 -4.29 -9.34
C LEU A 35 -5.23 -4.70 -9.38
N GLU A 36 -5.58 -5.53 -10.34
CA GLU A 36 -6.96 -6.02 -10.43
C GLU A 36 -7.34 -6.82 -9.21
N ARG A 37 -6.40 -7.55 -8.66
CA ARG A 37 -6.66 -8.32 -7.47
C ARG A 37 -6.97 -7.42 -6.29
N ILE A 38 -6.23 -6.32 -6.17
CA ILE A 38 -6.51 -5.35 -5.13
C ILE A 38 -7.89 -4.75 -5.31
N ALA A 39 -8.22 -4.41 -6.56
CA ALA A 39 -9.52 -3.83 -6.86
C ALA A 39 -10.64 -4.76 -6.44
N GLU A 40 -10.49 -6.05 -6.71
CA GLU A 40 -11.51 -7.01 -6.31
C GLU A 40 -11.66 -7.10 -4.81
N GLU A 41 -10.55 -7.14 -4.11
CA GLU A 41 -10.61 -7.28 -2.66
C GLU A 41 -11.15 -6.05 -1.97
N CYS A 42 -10.91 -4.88 -2.54
CA CYS A 42 -11.40 -3.64 -1.95
C CYS A 42 -12.71 -3.19 -2.56
N GLU A 43 -13.21 -3.92 -3.55
CA GLU A 43 -14.50 -3.61 -4.21
C GLU A 43 -14.48 -2.23 -4.85
N ILE A 44 -13.41 -1.94 -5.56
CA ILE A 44 -13.27 -0.68 -6.28
C ILE A 44 -12.68 -0.96 -7.66
N ASP A 45 -12.61 0.07 -8.49
CA ASP A 45 -12.05 -0.05 -9.83
C ASP A 45 -10.54 -0.08 -9.81
N VAL A 46 -9.96 -0.69 -10.85
CA VAL A 46 -8.50 -0.67 -11.00
C VAL A 46 -7.99 0.77 -11.11
N SER A 47 -8.72 1.61 -11.82
CA SER A 47 -8.29 3.00 -11.95
C SER A 47 -8.25 3.70 -10.60
N THR A 48 -9.18 3.36 -9.71
CA THR A 48 -9.16 3.90 -8.35
C THR A 48 -7.96 3.39 -7.58
N VAL A 49 -7.61 2.10 -7.76
CA VAL A 49 -6.43 1.55 -7.11
C VAL A 49 -5.19 2.32 -7.53
N LYS A 50 -5.03 2.57 -8.83
CA LYS A 50 -3.88 3.31 -9.33
C LYS A 50 -3.83 4.72 -8.76
N ARG A 51 -4.98 5.36 -8.68
CA ARG A 51 -5.06 6.72 -8.12
C ARG A 51 -4.65 6.73 -6.67
N VAL A 52 -5.10 5.75 -5.89
CA VAL A 52 -4.75 5.66 -4.49
C VAL A 52 -3.25 5.45 -4.32
N ILE A 53 -2.67 4.53 -5.09
CA ILE A 53 -1.24 4.25 -5.00
C ILE A 53 -0.43 5.51 -5.30
N ASN A 54 -0.82 6.25 -6.35
CA ASN A 54 -0.13 7.48 -6.69
C ASN A 54 -0.28 8.54 -5.61
N ARG A 55 -1.49 8.69 -5.09
CA ARG A 55 -1.76 9.70 -4.07
C ARG A 55 -1.01 9.41 -2.78
N CYS A 56 -0.84 8.13 -2.46
CA CYS A 56 -0.20 7.73 -1.21
C CYS A 56 1.28 7.41 -1.36
N SER A 57 1.86 7.71 -2.51
CA SER A 57 3.27 7.37 -2.74
C SER A 57 4.21 8.08 -1.77
N TRP A 58 3.79 9.20 -1.20
CA TRP A 58 4.61 9.92 -0.22
C TRP A 58 4.92 9.07 1.00
N VAL A 59 4.13 8.07 1.27
CA VAL A 59 4.31 7.23 2.45
C VAL A 59 5.57 6.36 2.33
N TYR A 60 6.07 6.19 1.11
CA TYR A 60 7.24 5.33 0.88
C TYR A 60 8.47 5.82 1.64
N LYS A 61 8.59 7.11 1.87
CA LYS A 61 9.76 7.62 2.57
C LYS A 61 9.79 7.24 4.04
N TYR A 62 8.68 6.78 4.57
CA TYR A 62 8.61 6.35 5.96
C TYR A 62 8.72 4.84 6.14
N LEU A 63 8.77 4.09 5.04
CA LEU A 63 8.77 2.63 5.11
C LEU A 63 10.17 2.06 5.24
N PRO A 64 10.28 0.82 5.75
CA PRO A 64 11.60 0.20 5.86
C PRO A 64 12.24 0.03 4.50
N GLU A 65 13.53 0.25 4.44
CA GLU A 65 14.27 0.16 3.19
C GLU A 65 14.67 -1.25 2.84
N SER A 66 14.41 -2.18 3.72
CA SER A 66 14.84 -3.55 3.50
C SER A 66 14.02 -4.26 2.43
N ASP A 67 12.85 -3.74 2.10
CA ASP A 67 11.99 -4.38 1.09
C ASP A 67 12.37 -3.88 -0.29
N PRO A 68 12.84 -4.78 -1.19
CA PRO A 68 13.28 -4.34 -2.52
C PRO A 68 12.16 -3.69 -3.33
N ARG A 69 10.92 -4.02 -3.05
CA ARG A 69 9.81 -3.40 -3.77
C ARG A 69 9.69 -1.91 -3.45
N LEU A 70 10.08 -1.52 -2.27
CA LEU A 70 9.99 -0.14 -1.84
C LEU A 70 11.15 0.71 -2.31
N ASN A 71 12.24 0.06 -2.71
CA ASN A 71 13.41 0.76 -3.20
C ASN A 71 13.43 0.94 -4.68
N ARG A 72 12.42 0.48 -5.35
CA ARG A 72 12.35 0.57 -6.77
C ARG A 72 12.13 2.00 -7.22
N LYS A 73 12.72 2.35 -8.28
CA LYS A 73 12.56 3.69 -8.82
C LYS A 73 11.32 3.82 -9.61
#